data_9649ca302af82616e5f1ac63405c9676
#
_entry.id   9649ca302af82616e5f1ac63405c9676
#
_cell.length_a   1.000
_cell.length_b   1.000
_cell.length_c   1.000
_cell.angle_alpha   90.00
_cell.angle_beta   90.00
_cell.angle_gamma   90.00
#
_symmetry.space_group_name_H-M   'P 1'
#
loop_
_entity.id
_entity.type
_entity.pdbx_description
1 polymer ?
#
loop_
_entity_poly.entity_id
_entity_poly.type
_entity_poly.pdbx_seq_one_letter_code
_entity_poly.pdbx_strand_id
1 'polypeptide(L)'
;MTLTKSKYYFEALDNYPYSLPECLEALNYALSYDPEDADSLCLMGRIYGEMLSDYEKAKLYFEEAMQCNVANLNTPQYYIKCLLDNEDLEEAEKLIDYSLKIKGIDKCRILIHKSYLFEIQLKHKKALKPLAEAKNFAYDQSMLDFLKNREKFIKAKMPKHSKKKQRKKKKETV
;
A
#
# COMPACT_ATOMS: atom_id res chain seq x y z
N MET A 1 -1.44 22.50 23.59
CA MET A 1 -2.82 22.30 23.17
C MET A 1 -2.93 20.87 22.69
N THR A 2 -3.70 20.03 23.38
CA THR A 2 -4.07 18.71 22.89
C THR A 2 -5.05 18.94 21.75
N LEU A 3 -4.64 18.75 20.51
CA LEU A 3 -5.52 18.74 19.35
C LEU A 3 -6.46 17.55 19.52
N THR A 4 -7.66 17.82 20.03
CA THR A 4 -8.74 16.83 20.08
C THR A 4 -9.23 16.68 18.65
N LYS A 5 -9.07 15.49 18.08
CA LYS A 5 -9.61 15.20 16.74
C LYS A 5 -11.08 15.57 16.66
N SER A 6 -11.46 16.13 15.52
CA SER A 6 -12.85 16.51 15.26
C SER A 6 -13.78 15.31 15.39
N LYS A 7 -14.92 15.46 16.06
CA LYS A 7 -15.98 14.44 16.11
C LYS A 7 -16.41 14.02 14.69
N TYR A 8 -16.36 14.93 13.74
CA TYR A 8 -16.76 14.69 12.35
C TYR A 8 -15.80 13.72 11.63
N TYR A 9 -14.52 13.74 11.98
CA TYR A 9 -13.59 12.74 11.46
C TYR A 9 -13.97 11.32 11.92
N PHE A 10 -14.34 11.15 13.19
CA PHE A 10 -14.79 9.84 13.68
C PHE A 10 -16.11 9.41 13.07
N GLU A 11 -17.05 10.34 12.88
CA GLU A 11 -18.32 10.11 12.19
C GLU A 11 -18.07 9.64 10.73
N ALA A 12 -17.12 10.27 10.05
CA ALA A 12 -16.71 9.84 8.71
C ALA A 12 -16.12 8.43 8.72
N LEU A 13 -15.27 8.09 9.71
CA LEU A 13 -14.71 6.75 9.83
C LEU A 13 -15.78 5.68 10.10
N ASP A 14 -16.77 5.98 10.91
CA ASP A 14 -17.87 5.06 11.22
C ASP A 14 -18.73 4.77 9.97
N ASN A 15 -18.87 5.77 9.09
CA ASN A 15 -19.61 5.63 7.84
C ASN A 15 -18.76 4.98 6.71
N TYR A 16 -17.44 5.04 6.80
CA TYR A 16 -16.56 4.46 5.80
C TYR A 16 -16.43 2.93 5.98
N PRO A 17 -16.50 2.12 4.90
CA PRO A 17 -16.77 2.45 3.50
C PRO A 17 -18.26 2.30 3.10
N TYR A 18 -19.18 2.21 4.05
CA TYR A 18 -20.54 1.73 3.83
C TYR A 18 -21.51 2.82 3.37
N SER A 19 -21.31 4.05 3.79
CA SER A 19 -22.19 5.19 3.47
C SER A 19 -21.37 6.38 2.96
N LEU A 20 -21.19 6.42 1.63
CA LEU A 20 -20.37 7.44 0.98
C LEU A 20 -20.91 8.87 1.17
N PRO A 21 -22.22 9.17 1.01
CA PRO A 21 -22.73 10.52 1.18
C PRO A 21 -22.46 11.07 2.58
N GLU A 22 -22.79 10.30 3.63
CA GLU A 22 -22.61 10.70 5.03
C GLU A 22 -21.12 10.82 5.39
N CYS A 23 -20.28 9.94 4.84
CA CYS A 23 -18.84 10.02 5.02
C CYS A 23 -18.26 11.31 4.42
N LEU A 24 -18.65 11.68 3.20
CA LEU A 24 -18.21 12.91 2.54
C LEU A 24 -18.74 14.16 3.25
N GLU A 25 -19.98 14.15 3.70
CA GLU A 25 -20.56 15.25 4.47
C GLU A 25 -19.79 15.48 5.76
N ALA A 26 -19.55 14.43 6.54
CA ALA A 26 -18.80 14.51 7.77
C ALA A 26 -17.37 15.00 7.56
N LEU A 27 -16.66 14.52 6.50
CA LEU A 27 -15.32 14.99 6.17
C LEU A 27 -15.30 16.47 5.74
N ASN A 28 -16.28 16.92 4.98
CA ASN A 28 -16.40 18.33 4.61
C ASN A 28 -16.57 19.21 5.86
N TYR A 29 -17.36 18.76 6.84
CA TYR A 29 -17.43 19.45 8.14
C TYR A 29 -16.09 19.41 8.88
N ALA A 30 -15.41 18.26 8.95
CA ALA A 30 -14.11 18.16 9.61
C ALA A 30 -13.09 19.15 9.01
N LEU A 31 -12.95 19.17 7.69
CA LEU A 31 -12.04 20.05 6.97
C LEU A 31 -12.46 21.53 6.96
N SER A 32 -13.74 21.84 7.18
CA SER A 32 -14.18 23.23 7.38
C SER A 32 -13.69 23.83 8.70
N TYR A 33 -13.49 22.99 9.72
CA TYR A 33 -12.96 23.39 11.04
C TYR A 33 -11.42 23.37 11.08
N ASP A 34 -10.82 22.37 10.45
CA ASP A 34 -9.38 22.20 10.36
C ASP A 34 -9.00 21.74 8.95
N PRO A 35 -8.72 22.69 8.03
CA PRO A 35 -8.37 22.36 6.65
C PRO A 35 -7.05 21.56 6.54
N GLU A 36 -6.19 21.62 7.55
CA GLU A 36 -4.88 20.95 7.59
C GLU A 36 -4.91 19.61 8.36
N ASP A 37 -6.12 19.10 8.74
CA ASP A 37 -6.21 17.78 9.39
C ASP A 37 -5.81 16.67 8.42
N ALA A 38 -4.54 16.24 8.52
CA ALA A 38 -3.93 15.25 7.64
C ALA A 38 -4.69 13.90 7.61
N ASP A 39 -5.38 13.52 8.70
CA ASP A 39 -6.13 12.27 8.72
C ASP A 39 -7.45 12.39 7.95
N SER A 40 -8.13 13.54 8.04
CA SER A 40 -9.33 13.82 7.22
C SER A 40 -8.98 13.92 5.74
N LEU A 41 -7.88 14.60 5.40
CA LEU A 41 -7.36 14.66 4.03
C LEU A 41 -6.98 13.26 3.51
N CYS A 42 -6.30 12.46 4.33
CA CYS A 42 -5.96 11.08 3.99
C CYS A 42 -7.22 10.23 3.72
N LEU A 43 -8.27 10.38 4.54
CA LEU A 43 -9.52 9.66 4.35
C LEU A 43 -10.26 10.11 3.09
N MET A 44 -10.23 11.42 2.76
CA MET A 44 -10.72 11.93 1.46
C MET A 44 -9.97 11.27 0.29
N GLY A 45 -8.64 11.24 0.34
CA GLY A 45 -7.83 10.56 -0.68
C GLY A 45 -8.23 9.09 -0.85
N ARG A 46 -8.47 8.37 0.26
CA ARG A 46 -8.95 6.98 0.23
C ARG A 46 -10.32 6.84 -0.43
N ILE A 47 -11.25 7.71 -0.12
CA ILE A 47 -12.59 7.69 -0.74
C ILE A 47 -12.48 7.88 -2.24
N TYR A 48 -11.74 8.89 -2.69
CA TYR A 48 -11.58 9.14 -4.12
C TYR A 48 -10.86 7.99 -4.84
N GLY A 49 -9.81 7.43 -4.26
CA GLY A 49 -9.08 6.31 -4.86
C GLY A 49 -9.80 4.96 -4.77
N GLU A 50 -10.28 4.59 -3.57
CA GLU A 50 -10.79 3.23 -3.31
C GLU A 50 -12.27 3.06 -3.71
N MET A 51 -13.09 4.12 -3.61
CA MET A 51 -14.53 4.03 -3.83
C MET A 51 -14.97 4.67 -5.16
N LEU A 52 -14.33 5.77 -5.56
CA LEU A 52 -14.72 6.54 -6.75
C LEU A 52 -13.80 6.28 -7.95
N SER A 53 -12.63 5.65 -7.74
CA SER A 53 -11.60 5.43 -8.76
C SER A 53 -11.12 6.73 -9.43
N ASP A 54 -11.28 7.87 -8.74
CA ASP A 54 -10.76 9.18 -9.15
C ASP A 54 -9.35 9.35 -8.58
N TYR A 55 -8.38 8.69 -9.21
CA TYR A 55 -7.02 8.63 -8.72
C TYR A 55 -6.32 9.99 -8.75
N GLU A 56 -6.61 10.84 -9.73
CA GLU A 56 -5.99 12.17 -9.79
C GLU A 56 -6.43 13.03 -8.61
N LYS A 57 -7.70 13.01 -8.26
CA LYS A 57 -8.20 13.72 -7.09
C LYS A 57 -7.72 13.10 -5.79
N ALA A 58 -7.62 11.77 -5.73
CA ALA A 58 -7.05 11.07 -4.59
C ALA A 58 -5.60 11.48 -4.33
N LYS A 59 -4.78 11.60 -5.38
CA LYS A 59 -3.37 12.05 -5.27
C LYS A 59 -3.27 13.43 -4.65
N LEU A 60 -4.10 14.40 -5.09
CA LEU A 60 -4.10 15.75 -4.53
C LEU A 60 -4.33 15.74 -3.01
N TYR A 61 -5.32 14.98 -2.53
CA TYR A 61 -5.61 14.86 -1.10
C TYR A 61 -4.50 14.16 -0.32
N PHE A 62 -3.87 13.12 -0.90
CA PHE A 62 -2.76 12.46 -0.24
C PHE A 62 -1.51 13.34 -0.16
N GLU A 63 -1.21 14.11 -1.19
CA GLU A 63 -0.12 15.07 -1.21
C GLU A 63 -0.32 16.15 -0.15
N GLU A 64 -1.52 16.73 -0.07
CA GLU A 64 -1.88 17.71 0.94
C GLU A 64 -1.78 17.11 2.35
N ALA A 65 -2.29 15.91 2.58
CA ALA A 65 -2.17 15.21 3.85
C ALA A 65 -0.69 15.00 4.28
N MET A 66 0.18 14.66 3.33
CA MET A 66 1.61 14.49 3.60
C MET A 66 2.31 15.83 3.85
N GLN A 67 1.88 16.92 3.25
CA GLN A 67 2.41 18.26 3.50
C GLN A 67 2.01 18.77 4.89
N CYS A 68 0.75 18.58 5.28
CA CYS A 68 0.23 18.99 6.58
C CYS A 68 0.86 18.21 7.75
N ASN A 69 1.15 16.93 7.57
CA ASN A 69 1.79 16.12 8.60
C ASN A 69 2.74 15.08 8.01
N VAL A 70 3.99 15.47 7.84
CA VAL A 70 5.08 14.59 7.35
C VAL A 70 5.31 13.38 8.28
N ALA A 71 4.95 13.49 9.57
CA ALA A 71 5.08 12.41 10.55
C ALA A 71 3.88 11.48 10.58
N ASN A 72 2.86 11.69 9.75
CA ASN A 72 1.73 10.77 9.65
C ASN A 72 2.18 9.44 9.04
N LEU A 73 2.13 8.37 9.84
CA LEU A 73 2.61 7.05 9.44
C LEU A 73 1.59 6.25 8.60
N ASN A 74 0.34 6.73 8.52
CA ASN A 74 -0.73 6.03 7.82
C ASN A 74 -0.87 6.47 6.36
N THR A 75 -0.74 7.76 6.07
CA THR A 75 -0.93 8.33 4.73
C THR A 75 -0.07 7.62 3.65
N PRO A 76 1.24 7.38 3.86
CA PRO A 76 2.08 6.79 2.82
C PRO A 76 1.57 5.45 2.28
N GLN A 77 1.04 4.56 3.14
CA GLN A 77 0.57 3.25 2.70
C GLN A 77 -0.65 3.33 1.76
N TYR A 78 -1.57 4.26 2.04
CA TYR A 78 -2.77 4.46 1.21
C TYR A 78 -2.43 5.19 -0.08
N TYR A 79 -1.52 6.15 -0.02
CA TYR A 79 -1.05 6.85 -1.20
C TYR A 79 -0.29 5.91 -2.15
N ILE A 80 0.63 5.07 -1.62
CA ILE A 80 1.31 4.04 -2.43
C ILE A 80 0.30 3.11 -3.09
N LYS A 81 -0.74 2.68 -2.35
CA LYS A 81 -1.80 1.84 -2.93
C LYS A 81 -2.50 2.55 -4.09
N CYS A 82 -2.88 3.81 -3.91
CA CYS A 82 -3.51 4.64 -4.95
C CYS A 82 -2.64 4.73 -6.21
N LEU A 83 -1.34 5.02 -6.06
CA LEU A 83 -0.39 5.10 -7.16
C LEU A 83 -0.25 3.74 -7.89
N LEU A 84 -0.22 2.63 -7.15
CA LEU A 84 -0.14 1.29 -7.75
C LEU A 84 -1.42 0.92 -8.51
N ASP A 85 -2.58 1.30 -7.99
CA ASP A 85 -3.87 1.04 -8.62
C ASP A 85 -4.06 1.89 -9.89
N ASN A 86 -3.46 3.09 -9.93
CA ASN A 86 -3.42 3.97 -11.12
C ASN A 86 -2.25 3.67 -12.07
N GLU A 87 -1.41 2.67 -11.77
CA GLU A 87 -0.20 2.32 -12.53
C GLU A 87 0.87 3.44 -12.60
N ASP A 88 0.86 4.39 -11.68
CA ASP A 88 1.89 5.43 -11.50
C ASP A 88 3.15 4.82 -10.84
N LEU A 89 3.77 3.87 -11.53
CA LEU A 89 4.76 2.95 -10.95
C LEU A 89 6.06 3.65 -10.53
N GLU A 90 6.48 4.70 -11.22
CA GLU A 90 7.70 5.44 -10.87
C GLU A 90 7.52 6.26 -9.59
N GLU A 91 6.35 6.89 -9.43
CA GLU A 91 6.00 7.64 -8.23
C GLU A 91 5.82 6.70 -7.03
N ALA A 92 5.14 5.57 -7.26
CA ALA A 92 5.00 4.52 -6.25
C ALA A 92 6.36 4.01 -5.74
N GLU A 93 7.33 3.77 -6.64
CA GLU A 93 8.68 3.32 -6.27
C GLU A 93 9.41 4.36 -5.39
N LYS A 94 9.36 5.64 -5.79
CA LYS A 94 9.96 6.74 -5.01
C LYS A 94 9.32 6.85 -3.63
N LEU A 95 8.00 6.80 -3.55
CA LEU A 95 7.28 6.92 -2.28
C LEU A 95 7.52 5.69 -1.37
N ILE A 96 7.61 4.50 -1.92
CA ILE A 96 7.99 3.28 -1.19
C ILE A 96 9.39 3.43 -0.58
N ASP A 97 10.37 3.85 -1.39
CA ASP A 97 11.76 3.98 -0.93
C ASP A 97 11.94 5.10 0.10
N TYR A 98 11.16 6.17 0.00
CA TYR A 98 11.07 7.22 1.01
C TYR A 98 10.44 6.67 2.30
N SER A 99 9.29 6.00 2.21
CA SER A 99 8.53 5.50 3.35
C SER A 99 9.31 4.50 4.19
N LEU A 100 10.11 3.63 3.56
CA LEU A 100 10.96 2.65 4.28
C LEU A 100 12.03 3.29 5.18
N LYS A 101 12.34 4.59 4.99
CA LYS A 101 13.29 5.35 5.82
C LYS A 101 12.61 6.03 7.01
N ILE A 102 11.28 6.13 7.02
CA ILE A 102 10.53 6.79 8.09
C ILE A 102 10.57 5.90 9.34
N LYS A 103 10.98 6.48 10.46
CA LYS A 103 10.97 5.78 11.75
C LYS A 103 9.54 5.53 12.21
N GLY A 104 9.21 4.29 12.55
CA GLY A 104 7.88 3.91 13.06
C GLY A 104 6.89 3.47 11.97
N ILE A 105 7.24 3.62 10.69
CA ILE A 105 6.37 3.15 9.60
C ILE A 105 6.11 1.63 9.68
N ASP A 106 4.94 1.18 9.27
CA ASP A 106 4.65 -0.24 9.08
C ASP A 106 5.44 -0.80 7.89
N LYS A 107 6.69 -1.20 8.17
CA LYS A 107 7.59 -1.76 7.14
C LYS A 107 7.02 -3.00 6.49
N CYS A 108 6.25 -3.82 7.23
CA CYS A 108 5.65 -5.02 6.66
C CYS A 108 4.73 -4.65 5.50
N ARG A 109 3.85 -3.69 5.72
CA ARG A 109 2.87 -3.23 4.73
C ARG A 109 3.54 -2.55 3.53
N ILE A 110 4.51 -1.67 3.78
CA ILE A 110 5.26 -1.01 2.69
C ILE A 110 6.02 -2.04 1.83
N LEU A 111 6.62 -3.07 2.42
CA LEU A 111 7.30 -4.13 1.69
C LEU A 111 6.33 -5.01 0.88
N ILE A 112 5.10 -5.21 1.35
CA ILE A 112 4.04 -5.85 0.57
C ILE A 112 3.72 -5.02 -0.68
N HIS A 113 3.58 -3.71 -0.55
CA HIS A 113 3.38 -2.81 -1.70
C HIS A 113 4.57 -2.85 -2.66
N LYS A 114 5.81 -2.90 -2.15
CA LYS A 114 7.01 -3.05 -2.98
C LYS A 114 7.00 -4.36 -3.78
N SER A 115 6.53 -5.44 -3.16
CA SER A 115 6.35 -6.71 -3.86
C SER A 115 5.30 -6.60 -4.96
N TYR A 116 4.18 -5.94 -4.68
CA TYR A 116 3.10 -5.75 -5.65
C TYR A 116 3.54 -4.88 -6.84
N LEU A 117 4.31 -3.81 -6.60
CA LEU A 117 4.96 -3.02 -7.65
C LEU A 117 5.75 -3.91 -8.64
N PHE A 118 6.59 -4.81 -8.11
CA PHE A 118 7.34 -5.73 -8.97
C PHE A 118 6.46 -6.77 -9.67
N GLU A 119 5.32 -7.15 -9.08
CA GLU A 119 4.36 -8.04 -9.77
C GLU A 119 3.68 -7.35 -10.95
N ILE A 120 3.25 -6.08 -10.80
CA ILE A 120 2.69 -5.28 -11.90
C ILE A 120 3.71 -5.17 -13.03
N GLN A 121 4.97 -4.94 -12.70
CA GLN A 121 6.08 -4.90 -13.67
C GLN A 121 6.47 -6.28 -14.23
N LEU A 122 5.74 -7.35 -13.91
CA LEU A 122 6.03 -8.76 -14.29
C LEU A 122 7.41 -9.26 -13.82
N LYS A 123 8.04 -8.58 -12.88
CA LYS A 123 9.36 -8.91 -12.30
C LYS A 123 9.23 -9.88 -11.12
N HIS A 124 8.57 -11.03 -11.32
CA HIS A 124 8.19 -11.95 -10.25
C HIS A 124 9.35 -12.39 -9.34
N LYS A 125 10.55 -12.60 -9.89
CA LYS A 125 11.74 -12.93 -9.08
C LYS A 125 12.11 -11.80 -8.12
N LYS A 126 11.98 -10.54 -8.56
CA LYS A 126 12.25 -9.37 -7.72
C LYS A 126 11.17 -9.17 -6.66
N ALA A 127 9.91 -9.52 -6.94
CA ALA A 127 8.80 -9.42 -6.01
C ALA A 127 8.97 -10.32 -4.76
N LEU A 128 9.66 -11.44 -4.87
CA LEU A 128 9.87 -12.37 -3.75
C LEU A 128 10.78 -11.81 -2.65
N LYS A 129 11.71 -10.91 -2.98
CA LYS A 129 12.67 -10.36 -2.01
C LYS A 129 11.98 -9.49 -0.95
N PRO A 130 11.16 -8.48 -1.32
CA PRO A 130 10.41 -7.69 -0.34
C PRO A 130 9.48 -8.55 0.54
N LEU A 131 8.84 -9.60 -0.01
CA LEU A 131 7.99 -10.48 0.79
C LEU A 131 8.79 -11.29 1.82
N ALA A 132 9.98 -11.74 1.45
CA ALA A 132 10.86 -12.45 2.39
C ALA A 132 11.30 -11.50 3.53
N GLU A 133 11.60 -10.24 3.20
CA GLU A 133 11.95 -9.21 4.19
C GLU A 133 10.75 -8.84 5.08
N ALA A 134 9.54 -8.72 4.51
CA ALA A 134 8.32 -8.39 5.24
C ALA A 134 8.01 -9.37 6.38
N LYS A 135 8.38 -10.65 6.23
CA LYS A 135 8.19 -11.66 7.28
C LYS A 135 8.88 -11.31 8.60
N ASN A 136 9.99 -10.55 8.56
CA ASN A 136 10.70 -10.11 9.76
C ASN A 136 9.94 -9.02 10.54
N PHE A 137 8.94 -8.40 9.91
CA PHE A 137 8.12 -7.33 10.47
C PHE A 137 6.66 -7.76 10.66
N ALA A 138 6.34 -9.03 10.39
CA ALA A 138 5.00 -9.55 10.63
C ALA A 138 4.71 -9.60 12.14
N TYR A 139 3.57 -9.07 12.55
CA TYR A 139 3.22 -8.91 13.97
C TYR A 139 2.32 -10.04 14.49
N ASP A 140 1.76 -10.88 13.62
CA ASP A 140 0.95 -12.03 14.01
C ASP A 140 1.03 -13.19 13.00
N GLN A 141 0.41 -14.32 13.37
CA GLN A 141 0.38 -15.52 12.54
C GLN A 141 -0.44 -15.33 11.25
N SER A 142 -1.50 -14.54 11.30
CA SER A 142 -2.36 -14.25 10.13
C SER A 142 -1.58 -13.53 9.05
N MET A 143 -0.79 -12.52 9.44
CA MET A 143 0.11 -11.80 8.52
C MET A 143 1.18 -12.72 7.94
N LEU A 144 1.79 -13.60 8.75
CA LEU A 144 2.77 -14.57 8.26
C LEU A 144 2.15 -15.54 7.25
N ASP A 145 0.95 -15.99 7.47
CA ASP A 145 0.26 -16.91 6.57
C ASP A 145 -0.19 -16.22 5.27
N PHE A 146 -0.60 -14.95 5.36
CA PHE A 146 -0.83 -14.10 4.18
C PHE A 146 0.44 -13.99 3.33
N LEU A 147 1.59 -13.66 3.93
CA LEU A 147 2.88 -13.51 3.23
C LEU A 147 3.32 -14.83 2.58
N LYS A 148 3.16 -15.98 3.28
CA LYS A 148 3.47 -17.30 2.72
C LYS A 148 2.57 -17.64 1.52
N ASN A 149 1.28 -17.35 1.62
CA ASN A 149 0.34 -17.59 0.53
C ASN A 149 0.64 -16.68 -0.67
N ARG A 150 0.97 -15.43 -0.43
CA ARG A 150 1.38 -14.49 -1.48
C ARG A 150 2.66 -14.96 -2.19
N GLU A 151 3.64 -15.43 -1.43
CA GLU A 151 4.87 -15.99 -1.98
C GLU A 151 4.60 -17.21 -2.88
N LYS A 152 3.73 -18.14 -2.45
CA LYS A 152 3.32 -19.31 -3.25
C LYS A 152 2.65 -18.87 -4.56
N PHE A 153 1.77 -17.87 -4.48
CA PHE A 153 1.07 -17.33 -5.64
C PHE A 153 2.02 -16.72 -6.67
N ILE A 154 3.00 -15.91 -6.24
CA ILE A 154 4.01 -15.33 -7.13
C ILE A 154 4.89 -16.42 -7.76
N LYS A 155 5.31 -17.42 -6.97
CA LYS A 155 6.09 -18.56 -7.48
C LYS A 155 5.32 -19.36 -8.53
N ALA A 156 4.01 -19.49 -8.40
CA ALA A 156 3.17 -20.18 -9.37
C ALA A 156 3.10 -19.47 -10.72
N LYS A 157 3.24 -18.14 -10.75
CA LYS A 157 3.31 -17.33 -11.99
C LYS A 157 4.64 -17.47 -12.72
N MET A 158 5.69 -17.96 -12.05
CA MET A 158 7.01 -18.09 -12.66
C MET A 158 7.08 -19.32 -13.56
N PRO A 159 7.75 -19.24 -14.72
CA PRO A 159 7.90 -20.40 -15.60
C PRO A 159 8.64 -21.51 -14.84
N LYS A 160 8.07 -22.70 -14.85
CA LYS A 160 8.72 -23.89 -14.30
C LYS A 160 9.96 -24.17 -15.15
N HIS A 161 11.16 -23.93 -14.61
CA HIS A 161 12.39 -24.37 -15.28
C HIS A 161 12.28 -25.88 -15.51
N SER A 162 12.12 -26.26 -16.78
CA SER A 162 12.11 -27.68 -17.15
C SER A 162 13.46 -28.28 -16.76
N LYS A 163 13.46 -29.22 -15.81
CA LYS A 163 14.61 -30.05 -15.40
C LYS A 163 15.14 -30.94 -16.55
N LYS A 164 14.93 -30.57 -17.80
CA LYS A 164 15.30 -31.38 -19.00
C LYS A 164 16.75 -31.28 -19.43
N LYS A 165 17.58 -30.35 -18.86
CA LYS A 165 18.98 -30.23 -19.31
C LYS A 165 19.99 -31.13 -18.57
N GLN A 166 19.64 -31.72 -17.43
CA GLN A 166 20.60 -32.60 -16.71
C GLN A 166 20.51 -34.08 -17.08
N ARG A 167 19.46 -34.55 -17.75
CA ARG A 167 19.38 -35.96 -18.17
C ARG A 167 20.12 -36.29 -19.48
N LYS A 168 20.47 -35.30 -20.32
CA LYS A 168 21.21 -35.55 -21.56
C LYS A 168 22.71 -35.68 -21.35
N LYS A 169 23.32 -35.07 -20.31
CA LYS A 169 24.77 -35.22 -20.03
C LYS A 169 25.18 -36.56 -19.38
N LYS A 170 24.22 -37.37 -18.89
CA LYS A 170 24.55 -38.67 -18.30
C LYS A 170 24.40 -39.86 -19.27
N LYS A 171 24.02 -39.63 -20.53
CA LYS A 171 23.87 -40.69 -21.54
C LYS A 171 24.94 -40.67 -22.62
N GLU A 172 25.89 -39.72 -22.59
CA GLU A 172 27.02 -39.63 -23.55
C GLU A 172 28.37 -40.04 -22.96
N THR A 173 28.35 -40.64 -21.76
CA THR A 173 29.57 -41.20 -21.13
C THR A 173 29.26 -42.64 -20.69
N VAL A 174 29.04 -43.53 -21.66
CA VAL A 174 29.26 -44.99 -21.56
C VAL A 174 29.68 -45.46 -22.93
#